data_d1dee7953eeb2607e3ceff8a8ba08694
#
_entry.id   d1dee7953eeb2607e3ceff8a8ba08694
#
_cell.length_a   1.000
_cell.length_b   1.000
_cell.length_c   1.000
_cell.angle_alpha   90.00
_cell.angle_beta   90.00
_cell.angle_gamma   90.00
#
_symmetry.space_group_name_H-M   'P 1'
#
loop_
_entity.id
_entity.type
_entity.pdbx_description
1 polymer ?
#
loop_
_entity_poly.entity_id
_entity_poly.type
_entity_poly.pdbx_seq_one_letter_code
_entity_poly.pdbx_strand_id
1 'polypeptide(L)'
;MVAAGERHWWYRSTSALLEQLVIPHLPSIVDTCMFLDAAGGSGATGSWLADRATTVLDDFEPLALQAATRDHGGYRGVRADLNHMPHPDDAFDAVLCVTALYHRMNPDPQRVVNEFARVTKPGGVVCLMEPGGKKLWRGHDEVTHAARRFSLAEMRSMVRVAGLELVRATGAYSFLVPPAAVMGVLERGKNKSDVGRNEGGLGGLLGQVARAERALLRKLDLPFGLSVIAIGRKPM
;
A
#
# COMPACT_ATOMS: atom_id res chain seq x y z
N MET A 1 -15.63 -9.67 -2.93
CA MET A 1 -14.87 -8.47 -2.53
C MET A 1 -14.24 -7.71 -3.70
N VAL A 2 -13.85 -8.38 -4.77
CA VAL A 2 -13.13 -7.78 -5.91
C VAL A 2 -13.92 -6.68 -6.65
N ALA A 3 -15.21 -6.84 -6.89
CA ALA A 3 -16.00 -5.88 -7.69
C ALA A 3 -16.40 -4.56 -7.00
N ALA A 4 -16.28 -4.45 -5.67
CA ALA A 4 -16.63 -3.23 -4.93
C ALA A 4 -15.44 -2.24 -4.78
N GLY A 5 -14.21 -2.71 -5.06
CA GLY A 5 -12.99 -1.97 -4.75
C GLY A 5 -12.87 -0.64 -5.49
N GLU A 6 -13.05 -0.62 -6.79
CA GLU A 6 -12.73 0.56 -7.62
C GLU A 6 -13.62 1.78 -7.36
N ARG A 7 -14.88 1.58 -6.99
CA ARG A 7 -15.82 2.67 -6.70
C ARG A 7 -15.70 3.20 -5.28
N HIS A 8 -15.11 2.45 -4.38
CA HIS A 8 -14.98 2.85 -3.01
C HIS A 8 -13.99 4.02 -2.86
N TRP A 9 -14.37 5.06 -2.13
CA TRP A 9 -13.59 6.29 -1.95
C TRP A 9 -12.14 6.04 -1.50
N TRP A 10 -11.92 5.01 -0.65
CA TRP A 10 -10.61 4.69 -0.10
C TRP A 10 -9.62 4.26 -1.20
N TYR A 11 -10.02 3.32 -2.08
CA TYR A 11 -9.14 2.86 -3.18
C TYR A 11 -8.74 4.00 -4.10
N ARG A 12 -9.73 4.83 -4.52
CA ARG A 12 -9.48 6.00 -5.37
C ARG A 12 -8.57 7.03 -4.69
N SER A 13 -8.79 7.30 -3.40
CA SER A 13 -7.98 8.25 -2.64
C SER A 13 -6.57 7.73 -2.40
N THR A 14 -6.43 6.42 -2.13
CA THR A 14 -5.15 5.75 -1.91
C THR A 14 -4.33 5.72 -3.19
N SER A 15 -4.91 5.30 -4.31
CA SER A 15 -4.25 5.32 -5.62
C SER A 15 -3.70 6.71 -5.95
N ALA A 16 -4.54 7.74 -5.86
CA ALA A 16 -4.12 9.12 -6.14
C ALA A 16 -3.11 9.69 -5.11
N LEU A 17 -3.12 9.22 -3.87
CA LEU A 17 -2.14 9.59 -2.85
C LEU A 17 -0.78 8.96 -3.16
N LEU A 18 -0.76 7.66 -3.43
CA LEU A 18 0.46 6.93 -3.75
C LEU A 18 1.10 7.45 -5.04
N GLU A 19 0.30 7.67 -6.08
CA GLU A 19 0.75 8.31 -7.30
C GLU A 19 1.47 9.64 -7.01
N GLN A 20 0.83 10.54 -6.25
CA GLN A 20 1.41 11.84 -5.88
C GLN A 20 2.71 11.71 -5.10
N LEU A 21 2.81 10.73 -4.18
CA LEU A 21 3.97 10.58 -3.30
C LEU A 21 5.14 9.85 -3.97
N VAL A 22 4.87 8.91 -4.88
CA VAL A 22 5.89 8.03 -5.47
C VAL A 22 6.47 8.62 -6.76
N ILE A 23 5.64 9.20 -7.63
CA ILE A 23 6.09 9.72 -8.95
C ILE A 23 7.33 10.62 -8.87
N PRO A 24 7.45 11.56 -7.91
CA PRO A 24 8.64 12.43 -7.83
C PRO A 24 9.95 11.68 -7.57
N HIS A 25 9.86 10.41 -7.18
CA HIS A 25 11.00 9.58 -6.82
C HIS A 25 11.29 8.48 -7.84
N LEU A 26 10.42 8.28 -8.82
CA LEU A 26 10.65 7.32 -9.89
C LEU A 26 11.84 7.77 -10.76
N PRO A 27 12.61 6.82 -11.32
CA PRO A 27 13.56 7.15 -12.37
C PRO A 27 12.84 7.76 -13.58
N SER A 28 13.61 8.35 -14.52
CA SER A 28 13.03 8.76 -15.80
C SER A 28 12.33 7.57 -16.45
N ILE A 29 11.04 7.71 -16.72
CA ILE A 29 10.23 6.62 -17.29
C ILE A 29 10.60 6.48 -18.76
N VAL A 30 11.09 5.30 -19.11
CA VAL A 30 11.40 4.89 -20.48
C VAL A 30 10.72 3.54 -20.74
N ASP A 31 10.61 3.14 -22.00
CA ASP A 31 9.91 1.90 -22.41
C ASP A 31 10.45 0.63 -21.75
N THR A 32 11.68 0.67 -21.22
CA THR A 32 12.32 -0.46 -20.52
C THR A 32 12.06 -0.48 -19.02
N CYS A 33 11.36 0.51 -18.46
CA CYS A 33 11.01 0.50 -17.03
C CYS A 33 10.08 -0.65 -16.71
N MET A 34 10.37 -1.31 -15.59
CA MET A 34 9.55 -2.39 -15.04
C MET A 34 9.14 -2.05 -13.61
N PHE A 35 7.87 -2.14 -13.31
CA PHE A 35 7.33 -1.91 -11.98
C PHE A 35 6.73 -3.19 -11.41
N LEU A 36 6.70 -3.27 -10.09
CA LEU A 36 6.07 -4.35 -9.35
C LEU A 36 4.99 -3.79 -8.42
N ASP A 37 3.77 -4.28 -8.56
CA ASP A 37 2.68 -4.11 -7.60
C ASP A 37 2.58 -5.40 -6.76
N ALA A 38 3.26 -5.41 -5.62
CA ALA A 38 3.45 -6.59 -4.78
C ALA A 38 2.25 -6.79 -3.85
N ALA A 39 1.60 -7.96 -3.92
CA ALA A 39 0.30 -8.26 -3.32
C ALA A 39 -0.76 -7.24 -3.74
N GLY A 40 -0.78 -6.89 -5.04
CA GLY A 40 -1.61 -5.83 -5.61
C GLY A 40 -3.11 -6.11 -5.60
N GLY A 41 -3.53 -7.34 -5.27
CA GLY A 41 -4.93 -7.72 -5.21
C GLY A 41 -5.61 -7.54 -6.57
N SER A 42 -6.68 -6.72 -6.61
CA SER A 42 -7.36 -6.37 -7.85
C SER A 42 -6.64 -5.29 -8.69
N GLY A 43 -5.48 -4.80 -8.26
CA GLY A 43 -4.74 -3.74 -8.92
C GLY A 43 -5.26 -2.31 -8.70
N ALA A 44 -6.36 -2.14 -7.98
CA ALA A 44 -7.06 -0.85 -7.86
C ALA A 44 -6.23 0.28 -7.22
N THR A 45 -5.25 -0.04 -6.38
CA THR A 45 -4.39 0.98 -5.74
C THR A 45 -3.13 1.32 -6.53
N GLY A 46 -2.64 0.37 -7.35
CA GLY A 46 -1.40 0.48 -8.11
C GLY A 46 -1.60 0.66 -9.63
N SER A 47 -2.84 0.72 -10.15
CA SER A 47 -3.13 0.79 -11.59
C SER A 47 -2.41 1.93 -12.31
N TRP A 48 -2.17 3.06 -11.64
CA TRP A 48 -1.40 4.17 -12.17
C TRP A 48 0.06 3.82 -12.56
N LEU A 49 0.62 2.73 -12.01
CA LEU A 49 1.92 2.18 -12.45
C LEU A 49 1.78 1.54 -13.84
N ALA A 50 0.74 0.72 -14.01
CA ALA A 50 0.47 0.02 -15.26
C ALA A 50 0.15 0.96 -16.43
N ASP A 51 -0.36 2.15 -16.15
CA ASP A 51 -0.57 3.22 -17.14
C ASP A 51 0.74 3.85 -17.64
N ARG A 52 1.88 3.60 -16.97
CA ARG A 52 3.17 4.27 -17.23
C ARG A 52 4.26 3.37 -17.77
N ALA A 53 4.28 2.12 -17.35
CA ALA A 53 5.33 1.18 -17.74
C ALA A 53 4.83 -0.26 -17.61
N THR A 54 5.61 -1.20 -18.13
CA THR A 54 5.34 -2.63 -17.90
C THR A 54 5.29 -2.91 -16.40
N THR A 55 4.13 -3.33 -15.91
CA THR A 55 3.94 -3.61 -14.50
C THR A 55 3.57 -5.07 -14.27
N VAL A 56 4.37 -5.74 -13.43
CA VAL A 56 4.04 -7.06 -12.88
C VAL A 56 3.17 -6.84 -11.64
N LEU A 57 2.10 -7.61 -11.50
CA LEU A 57 1.30 -7.67 -10.29
C LEU A 57 1.43 -9.06 -9.69
N ASP A 58 2.03 -9.12 -8.52
CA ASP A 58 2.11 -10.34 -7.72
C ASP A 58 0.91 -10.43 -6.79
N ASP A 59 0.29 -11.61 -6.72
CA ASP A 59 -0.65 -11.92 -5.64
C ASP A 59 -0.68 -13.44 -5.41
N PHE A 60 -1.02 -13.86 -4.20
CA PHE A 60 -1.19 -15.27 -3.88
C PHE A 60 -2.53 -15.81 -4.40
N GLU A 61 -3.56 -14.95 -4.49
CA GLU A 61 -4.94 -15.30 -4.82
C GLU A 61 -5.18 -15.22 -6.35
N PRO A 62 -5.40 -16.36 -7.03
CA PRO A 62 -5.59 -16.36 -8.49
C PRO A 62 -6.78 -15.52 -8.99
N LEU A 63 -7.86 -15.42 -8.20
CA LEU A 63 -9.03 -14.62 -8.59
C LEU A 63 -8.72 -13.12 -8.56
N ALA A 64 -7.83 -12.68 -7.67
CA ALA A 64 -7.36 -11.31 -7.63
C ALA A 64 -6.53 -10.97 -8.88
N LEU A 65 -5.61 -11.86 -9.28
CA LEU A 65 -4.82 -11.72 -10.51
C LEU A 65 -5.70 -11.65 -11.76
N GLN A 66 -6.71 -12.52 -11.87
CA GLN A 66 -7.66 -12.49 -12.99
C GLN A 66 -8.43 -11.17 -13.04
N ALA A 67 -8.85 -10.65 -11.90
CA ALA A 67 -9.54 -9.37 -11.83
C ALA A 67 -8.62 -8.22 -12.26
N ALA A 68 -7.39 -8.16 -11.71
CA ALA A 68 -6.42 -7.12 -12.04
C ALA A 68 -6.11 -7.07 -13.54
N THR A 69 -5.79 -8.21 -14.14
CA THR A 69 -5.47 -8.29 -15.57
C THR A 69 -6.65 -8.03 -16.50
N ARG A 70 -7.87 -8.35 -16.07
CA ARG A 70 -9.08 -8.05 -16.83
C ARG A 70 -9.46 -6.58 -16.78
N ASP A 71 -9.38 -5.99 -15.59
CA ASP A 71 -9.91 -4.64 -15.31
C ASP A 71 -8.86 -3.55 -15.56
N HIS A 72 -7.56 -3.91 -15.55
CA HIS A 72 -6.40 -3.03 -15.78
C HIS A 72 -5.44 -3.68 -16.79
N GLY A 73 -5.62 -3.38 -18.09
CA GLY A 73 -4.92 -4.03 -19.21
C GLY A 73 -3.39 -3.90 -19.26
N GLY A 74 -2.77 -3.11 -18.37
CA GLY A 74 -1.32 -2.92 -18.29
C GLY A 74 -0.60 -3.89 -17.33
N TYR A 75 -1.33 -4.72 -16.58
CA TYR A 75 -0.73 -5.68 -15.64
C TYR A 75 -0.37 -7.01 -16.28
N ARG A 76 0.78 -7.53 -15.84
CA ARG A 76 1.19 -8.93 -16.00
C ARG A 76 1.06 -9.64 -14.66
N GLY A 77 0.03 -10.47 -14.49
CA GLY A 77 -0.23 -11.17 -13.24
C GLY A 77 0.73 -12.34 -13.02
N VAL A 78 1.35 -12.41 -11.87
CA VAL A 78 2.20 -13.52 -11.42
C VAL A 78 1.70 -14.02 -10.07
N ARG A 79 1.46 -15.33 -9.95
CA ARG A 79 1.13 -15.92 -8.66
C ARG A 79 2.40 -16.08 -7.84
N ALA A 80 2.52 -15.33 -6.75
CA ALA A 80 3.71 -15.30 -5.92
C ALA A 80 3.38 -15.26 -4.42
N ASP A 81 4.32 -15.77 -3.62
CA ASP A 81 4.39 -15.56 -2.18
C ASP A 81 5.45 -14.49 -1.91
N LEU A 82 5.07 -13.41 -1.22
CA LEU A 82 5.99 -12.31 -0.88
C LEU A 82 7.19 -12.76 -0.04
N ASN A 83 7.07 -13.88 0.68
CA ASN A 83 8.18 -14.43 1.47
C ASN A 83 9.25 -15.13 0.60
N HIS A 84 8.92 -15.46 -0.68
CA HIS A 84 9.79 -16.13 -1.65
C HIS A 84 9.43 -15.67 -3.06
N MET A 85 9.81 -14.44 -3.39
CA MET A 85 9.44 -13.85 -4.67
C MET A 85 10.17 -14.50 -5.84
N PRO A 86 9.46 -14.87 -6.92
CA PRO A 86 10.05 -15.59 -8.06
C PRO A 86 10.75 -14.64 -9.05
N HIS A 87 11.22 -13.49 -8.58
CA HIS A 87 11.85 -12.49 -9.43
C HIS A 87 13.38 -12.45 -9.20
N PRO A 88 14.17 -12.18 -10.24
CA PRO A 88 15.61 -12.00 -10.10
C PRO A 88 15.95 -10.73 -9.31
N ASP A 89 17.19 -10.65 -8.85
CA ASP A 89 17.75 -9.43 -8.27
C ASP A 89 17.70 -8.30 -9.31
N ASP A 90 17.53 -7.07 -8.83
CA ASP A 90 17.61 -5.87 -9.67
C ASP A 90 16.67 -5.86 -10.90
N ALA A 91 15.47 -6.43 -10.75
CA ALA A 91 14.50 -6.54 -11.83
C ALA A 91 13.64 -5.30 -12.04
N PHE A 92 13.29 -4.58 -10.95
CA PHE A 92 12.26 -3.54 -10.98
C PHE A 92 12.80 -2.15 -10.66
N ASP A 93 12.33 -1.17 -11.40
CA ASP A 93 12.63 0.25 -11.17
C ASP A 93 11.81 0.82 -10.01
N ALA A 94 10.64 0.23 -9.73
CA ALA A 94 9.83 0.54 -8.57
C ALA A 94 9.07 -0.69 -8.05
N VAL A 95 8.94 -0.79 -6.74
CA VAL A 95 8.12 -1.77 -6.03
C VAL A 95 7.10 -1.03 -5.18
N LEU A 96 5.83 -1.35 -5.35
CA LEU A 96 4.71 -0.86 -4.54
C LEU A 96 4.14 -2.02 -3.72
N CYS A 97 3.94 -1.81 -2.42
CA CYS A 97 3.26 -2.76 -1.54
C CYS A 97 2.25 -2.01 -0.67
N VAL A 98 0.98 -2.35 -0.81
CA VAL A 98 -0.12 -1.68 -0.13
C VAL A 98 -0.93 -2.68 0.69
N THR A 99 -0.93 -2.51 2.01
CA THR A 99 -1.72 -3.32 2.95
C THR A 99 -1.53 -4.83 2.77
N ALA A 100 -0.28 -5.28 2.81
CA ALA A 100 0.07 -6.70 2.72
C ALA A 100 0.94 -7.18 3.90
N LEU A 101 1.88 -6.36 4.39
CA LEU A 101 2.81 -6.77 5.47
C LEU A 101 2.10 -6.98 6.81
N TYR A 102 0.92 -6.36 7.00
CA TYR A 102 0.13 -6.50 8.22
C TYR A 102 -0.53 -7.88 8.36
N HIS A 103 -0.66 -8.63 7.27
CA HIS A 103 -1.43 -9.86 7.19
C HIS A 103 -0.71 -11.03 7.86
N ARG A 104 -1.48 -11.98 8.42
CA ARG A 104 -0.95 -13.19 9.11
C ARG A 104 -0.10 -14.09 8.23
N MET A 105 -0.29 -14.05 6.91
CA MET A 105 0.54 -14.80 5.95
C MET A 105 1.97 -14.26 5.84
N ASN A 106 2.23 -13.05 6.33
CA ASN A 106 3.56 -12.45 6.38
C ASN A 106 4.07 -12.41 7.84
N PRO A 107 4.54 -13.54 8.40
CA PRO A 107 4.95 -13.62 9.81
C PRO A 107 6.17 -12.75 10.09
N ASP A 108 7.06 -12.58 9.13
CA ASP A 108 8.24 -11.72 9.18
C ASP A 108 8.19 -10.64 8.09
N PRO A 109 7.60 -9.46 8.37
CA PRO A 109 7.53 -8.37 7.40
C PRO A 109 8.91 -7.80 7.02
N GLN A 110 9.93 -7.93 7.88
CA GLN A 110 11.28 -7.48 7.53
C GLN A 110 11.87 -8.33 6.41
N ARG A 111 11.66 -9.64 6.45
CA ARG A 111 12.09 -10.53 5.36
C ARG A 111 11.46 -10.14 4.03
N VAL A 112 10.15 -9.80 4.02
CA VAL A 112 9.45 -9.35 2.81
C VAL A 112 10.05 -8.04 2.29
N VAL A 113 10.33 -7.07 3.17
CA VAL A 113 10.96 -5.80 2.75
C VAL A 113 12.39 -6.01 2.23
N ASN A 114 13.14 -6.99 2.76
CA ASN A 114 14.45 -7.37 2.23
C ASN A 114 14.33 -7.96 0.81
N GLU A 115 13.29 -8.77 0.54
CA GLU A 115 13.01 -9.26 -0.82
C GLU A 115 12.66 -8.11 -1.78
N PHE A 116 11.85 -7.12 -1.32
CA PHE A 116 11.59 -5.92 -2.13
C PHE A 116 12.88 -5.16 -2.47
N ALA A 117 13.78 -5.01 -1.50
CA ALA A 117 15.08 -4.39 -1.74
C ALA A 117 15.94 -5.21 -2.71
N ARG A 118 15.91 -6.56 -2.61
CA ARG A 118 16.64 -7.46 -3.52
C ARG A 118 16.19 -7.28 -4.97
N VAL A 119 14.88 -7.32 -5.21
CA VAL A 119 14.34 -7.25 -6.58
C VAL A 119 14.31 -5.85 -7.17
N THR A 120 14.52 -4.82 -6.36
CA THR A 120 14.60 -3.42 -6.81
C THR A 120 15.99 -3.14 -7.39
N LYS A 121 16.06 -2.46 -8.55
CA LYS A 121 17.32 -2.03 -9.17
C LYS A 121 18.03 -0.96 -8.32
N PRO A 122 19.39 -0.84 -8.40
CA PRO A 122 20.09 0.32 -7.90
C PRO A 122 19.45 1.62 -8.40
N GLY A 123 19.23 2.60 -7.51
CA GLY A 123 18.51 3.85 -7.81
C GLY A 123 16.98 3.72 -7.85
N GLY A 124 16.43 2.50 -7.90
CA GLY A 124 15.00 2.23 -7.86
C GLY A 124 14.37 2.51 -6.50
N VAL A 125 13.04 2.51 -6.43
CA VAL A 125 12.29 2.88 -5.22
C VAL A 125 11.37 1.77 -4.74
N VAL A 126 11.22 1.66 -3.42
CA VAL A 126 10.25 0.79 -2.74
C VAL A 126 9.27 1.69 -1.98
N CYS A 127 7.99 1.55 -2.24
CA CYS A 127 6.94 2.24 -1.51
C CYS A 127 6.10 1.23 -0.71
N LEU A 128 6.03 1.44 0.58
CA LEU A 128 5.26 0.63 1.52
C LEU A 128 4.13 1.47 2.10
N MET A 129 2.90 0.95 2.12
CA MET A 129 1.78 1.55 2.82
C MET A 129 1.06 0.49 3.65
N GLU A 130 0.97 0.69 4.96
CA GLU A 130 0.41 -0.28 5.90
C GLU A 130 -0.56 0.36 6.90
N PRO A 131 -1.48 -0.42 7.51
CA PRO A 131 -2.33 0.07 8.58
C PRO A 131 -1.50 0.65 9.73
N GLY A 132 -1.80 1.90 10.08
CA GLY A 132 -1.14 2.66 11.13
C GLY A 132 -1.86 2.60 12.47
N GLY A 133 -1.14 3.04 13.54
CA GLY A 133 -1.74 3.22 14.85
C GLY A 133 -1.99 1.91 15.59
N LYS A 134 -0.98 1.34 16.23
CA LYS A 134 -1.07 0.07 16.99
C LYS A 134 -2.24 0.01 17.98
N LYS A 135 -2.62 1.15 18.57
CA LYS A 135 -3.72 1.25 19.53
C LYS A 135 -5.11 1.34 18.87
N LEU A 136 -5.17 1.41 17.53
CA LEU A 136 -6.40 1.53 16.75
C LEU A 136 -6.95 0.19 16.26
N TRP A 137 -6.61 -0.91 16.95
CA TRP A 137 -7.12 -2.25 16.64
C TRP A 137 -8.63 -2.29 16.73
N ARG A 138 -9.30 -2.85 15.71
CA ARG A 138 -10.77 -2.91 15.59
C ARG A 138 -11.22 -4.26 15.04
N GLY A 139 -12.53 -4.52 15.07
CA GLY A 139 -13.11 -5.71 14.47
C GLY A 139 -12.80 -5.89 12.99
N HIS A 140 -12.58 -4.81 12.25
CA HIS A 140 -12.12 -4.85 10.86
C HIS A 140 -10.76 -5.57 10.72
N ASP A 141 -9.83 -5.37 11.64
CA ASP A 141 -8.52 -6.03 11.62
C ASP A 141 -8.63 -7.56 11.74
N GLU A 142 -9.60 -8.03 12.54
CA GLU A 142 -9.89 -9.47 12.66
C GLU A 142 -10.42 -10.05 11.35
N VAL A 143 -11.37 -9.36 10.71
CA VAL A 143 -12.00 -9.78 9.45
C VAL A 143 -10.99 -9.81 8.30
N THR A 144 -10.02 -8.89 8.31
CA THR A 144 -8.96 -8.82 7.29
C THR A 144 -7.74 -9.68 7.62
N HIS A 145 -7.85 -10.57 8.63
CA HIS A 145 -6.77 -11.45 9.06
C HIS A 145 -5.47 -10.70 9.41
N ALA A 146 -5.60 -9.51 10.00
CA ALA A 146 -4.45 -8.75 10.46
C ALA A 146 -3.71 -9.49 11.60
N ALA A 147 -2.39 -9.40 11.59
CA ALA A 147 -1.53 -9.81 12.68
C ALA A 147 -0.98 -8.61 13.46
N ARG A 148 -0.93 -7.44 12.81
CA ARG A 148 -0.28 -6.24 13.36
C ARG A 148 -0.75 -4.95 12.69
N ARG A 149 -0.41 -3.84 13.34
CA ARG A 149 -0.43 -2.49 12.78
C ARG A 149 0.95 -1.87 12.98
N PHE A 150 1.32 -0.95 12.12
CA PHE A 150 2.66 -0.36 12.12
C PHE A 150 2.68 1.06 12.69
N SER A 151 3.82 1.47 13.20
CA SER A 151 4.16 2.86 13.47
C SER A 151 5.08 3.39 12.37
N LEU A 152 5.17 4.72 12.22
CA LEU A 152 6.14 5.34 11.30
C LEU A 152 7.59 4.98 11.66
N ALA A 153 7.90 4.83 12.96
CA ALA A 153 9.24 4.44 13.40
C ALA A 153 9.61 3.03 12.90
N GLU A 154 8.69 2.09 12.98
CA GLU A 154 8.91 0.73 12.45
C GLU A 154 9.06 0.73 10.94
N MET A 155 8.20 1.45 10.21
CA MET A 155 8.31 1.54 8.76
C MET A 155 9.66 2.13 8.32
N ARG A 156 10.12 3.21 8.99
CA ARG A 156 11.45 3.80 8.78
C ARG A 156 12.57 2.82 9.08
N SER A 157 12.43 2.05 10.16
CA SER A 157 13.42 1.04 10.55
C SER A 157 13.50 -0.08 9.51
N MET A 158 12.37 -0.63 9.07
CA MET A 158 12.33 -1.72 8.08
C MET A 158 12.99 -1.32 6.76
N VAL A 159 12.72 -0.10 6.27
CA VAL A 159 13.36 0.44 5.07
C VAL A 159 14.88 0.49 5.23
N ARG A 160 15.38 1.02 6.37
CA ARG A 160 16.83 1.12 6.62
C ARG A 160 17.50 -0.23 6.81
N VAL A 161 16.87 -1.14 7.56
CA VAL A 161 17.40 -2.49 7.80
C VAL A 161 17.50 -3.29 6.49
N ALA A 162 16.62 -3.03 5.52
CA ALA A 162 16.68 -3.61 4.17
C ALA A 162 17.78 -2.97 3.29
N GLY A 163 18.59 -2.06 3.80
CA GLY A 163 19.65 -1.39 3.04
C GLY A 163 19.17 -0.27 2.13
N LEU A 164 17.92 0.17 2.28
CA LEU A 164 17.35 1.27 1.49
C LEU A 164 17.58 2.62 2.19
N GLU A 165 17.88 3.65 1.42
CA GLU A 165 17.90 5.02 1.88
C GLU A 165 16.48 5.53 2.06
N LEU A 166 16.12 5.99 3.25
CA LEU A 166 14.79 6.53 3.52
C LEU A 166 14.61 7.87 2.79
N VAL A 167 13.72 7.89 1.80
CA VAL A 167 13.37 9.09 1.03
C VAL A 167 12.26 9.86 1.71
N ARG A 168 11.21 9.15 2.17
CA ARG A 168 10.06 9.77 2.79
C ARG A 168 9.37 8.82 3.77
N ALA A 169 8.78 9.36 4.86
CA ALA A 169 7.88 8.60 5.72
C ALA A 169 6.82 9.52 6.33
N THR A 170 5.54 9.20 6.09
CA THR A 170 4.40 10.03 6.49
C THR A 170 3.22 9.18 6.95
N GLY A 171 2.40 9.74 7.85
CA GLY A 171 1.05 9.25 8.09
C GLY A 171 0.11 9.66 6.95
N ALA A 172 -1.00 8.93 6.83
CA ALA A 172 -2.09 9.24 5.93
C ALA A 172 -3.43 8.90 6.58
N TYR A 173 -4.50 9.55 6.13
CA TYR A 173 -5.83 9.43 6.72
C TYR A 173 -5.84 9.75 8.21
N SER A 174 -5.11 10.77 8.62
CA SER A 174 -4.99 11.22 10.01
C SER A 174 -6.33 11.72 10.56
N PHE A 175 -7.18 12.29 9.71
CA PHE A 175 -8.54 12.71 10.07
C PHE A 175 -9.45 11.54 10.49
N LEU A 176 -9.13 10.31 10.10
CA LEU A 176 -9.87 9.12 10.52
C LEU A 176 -9.40 8.55 11.86
N VAL A 177 -8.29 9.04 12.42
CA VAL A 177 -7.76 8.53 13.70
C VAL A 177 -8.73 8.76 14.86
N PRO A 178 -9.32 9.98 15.07
CA PRO A 178 -10.26 10.18 16.15
C PRO A 178 -11.50 9.29 16.06
N PRO A 179 -12.24 9.24 14.93
CA PRO A 179 -13.39 8.35 14.83
C PRO A 179 -13.02 6.87 14.94
N ALA A 180 -11.87 6.45 14.41
CA ALA A 180 -11.40 5.07 14.54
C ALA A 180 -11.09 4.69 16.00
N ALA A 181 -10.52 5.60 16.79
CA ALA A 181 -10.27 5.38 18.21
C ALA A 181 -11.58 5.21 19.01
N VAL A 182 -12.58 6.04 18.73
CA VAL A 182 -13.92 5.93 19.35
C VAL A 182 -14.57 4.59 18.97
N MET A 183 -14.56 4.24 17.68
CA MET A 183 -15.13 2.98 17.22
C MET A 183 -14.40 1.77 17.80
N GLY A 184 -13.07 1.82 17.94
CA GLY A 184 -12.29 0.76 18.55
C GLY A 184 -12.69 0.46 20.01
N VAL A 185 -13.16 1.47 20.74
CA VAL A 185 -13.71 1.29 22.10
C VAL A 185 -15.12 0.68 22.04
N LEU A 186 -15.98 1.18 21.15
CA LEU A 186 -17.39 0.77 21.03
C LEU A 186 -17.58 -0.63 20.41
N GLU A 187 -16.65 -1.07 19.57
CA GLU A 187 -16.73 -2.33 18.83
C GLU A 187 -15.89 -3.46 19.44
N ARG A 188 -15.34 -3.27 20.66
CA ARG A 188 -14.60 -4.33 21.35
C ARG A 188 -15.45 -5.61 21.45
N GLY A 189 -14.94 -6.69 20.85
CA GLY A 189 -15.61 -7.99 20.79
C GLY A 189 -16.66 -8.15 19.70
N LYS A 190 -16.75 -7.22 18.73
CA LYS A 190 -17.65 -7.35 17.57
C LYS A 190 -16.84 -7.44 16.28
N ASN A 191 -16.91 -8.59 15.62
CA ASN A 191 -16.29 -8.78 14.30
C ASN A 191 -17.16 -8.12 13.23
N LYS A 192 -16.89 -6.83 12.92
CA LYS A 192 -17.59 -6.09 11.86
C LYS A 192 -16.58 -5.53 10.86
N SER A 193 -16.86 -5.76 9.58
CA SER A 193 -16.10 -5.17 8.49
C SER A 193 -16.60 -3.77 8.19
N ASP A 194 -15.68 -2.84 7.89
CA ASP A 194 -16.00 -1.50 7.37
C ASP A 194 -16.29 -1.52 5.86
N VAL A 195 -16.06 -2.65 5.19
CA VAL A 195 -16.32 -2.82 3.76
C VAL A 195 -17.81 -2.73 3.49
N GLY A 196 -18.20 -1.78 2.63
CA GLY A 196 -19.61 -1.52 2.26
C GLY A 196 -20.32 -0.45 3.12
N ARG A 197 -19.75 0.00 4.23
CA ARG A 197 -20.40 0.97 5.13
C ARG A 197 -20.48 2.41 4.59
N ASN A 198 -19.65 2.75 3.62
CA ASN A 198 -19.42 4.14 3.16
C ASN A 198 -19.71 4.36 1.67
N GLU A 199 -20.62 3.59 1.08
CA GLU A 199 -20.97 3.71 -0.35
C GLU A 199 -21.97 4.85 -0.65
N GLY A 200 -22.43 5.59 0.38
CA GLY A 200 -23.38 6.71 0.24
C GLY A 200 -22.71 8.10 0.28
N GLY A 201 -23.51 9.13 0.56
CA GLY A 201 -23.06 10.53 0.64
C GLY A 201 -21.87 10.78 1.59
N LEU A 202 -21.70 9.97 2.63
CA LEU A 202 -20.56 10.01 3.54
C LEU A 202 -19.24 9.69 2.80
N GLY A 203 -19.24 8.75 1.85
CA GLY A 203 -18.06 8.43 1.04
C GLY A 203 -17.58 9.62 0.20
N GLY A 204 -18.49 10.44 -0.29
CA GLY A 204 -18.16 11.68 -0.99
C GLY A 204 -17.45 12.70 -0.10
N LEU A 205 -17.96 12.89 1.14
CA LEU A 205 -17.34 13.78 2.13
C LEU A 205 -15.94 13.29 2.54
N LEU A 206 -15.81 11.99 2.85
CA LEU A 206 -14.53 11.39 3.20
C LEU A 206 -13.51 11.55 2.05
N GLY A 207 -13.94 11.39 0.81
CA GLY A 207 -13.10 11.63 -0.37
C GLY A 207 -12.67 13.10 -0.53
N GLN A 208 -13.50 14.08 -0.11
CA GLN A 208 -13.12 15.50 -0.09
C GLN A 208 -12.08 15.79 0.98
N VAL A 209 -12.27 15.29 2.19
CA VAL A 209 -11.30 15.46 3.29
C VAL A 209 -9.97 14.76 2.93
N ALA A 210 -10.02 13.58 2.33
CA ALA A 210 -8.82 12.89 1.84
C ALA A 210 -8.08 13.69 0.75
N ARG A 211 -8.81 14.39 -0.12
CA ARG A 211 -8.19 15.31 -1.11
C ARG A 211 -7.49 16.49 -0.44
N ALA A 212 -8.12 17.08 0.59
CA ALA A 212 -7.51 18.17 1.34
C ALA A 212 -6.23 17.71 2.07
N GLU A 213 -6.27 16.55 2.74
CA GLU A 213 -5.09 15.97 3.38
C GLU A 213 -3.99 15.64 2.34
N ARG A 214 -4.36 15.08 1.19
CA ARG A 214 -3.42 14.83 0.09
C ARG A 214 -2.76 16.13 -0.41
N ALA A 215 -3.48 17.24 -0.49
CA ALA A 215 -2.90 18.53 -0.84
C ALA A 215 -1.89 19.01 0.22
N LEU A 216 -2.19 18.79 1.52
CA LEU A 216 -1.26 19.08 2.61
C LEU A 216 0.00 18.21 2.52
N LEU A 217 -0.15 16.94 2.20
CA LEU A 217 0.94 15.97 2.04
C LEU A 217 1.89 16.29 0.87
N ARG A 218 1.58 17.23 0.01
CA ARG A 218 2.56 17.77 -0.96
C ARG A 218 3.70 18.55 -0.30
N LYS A 219 3.46 19.11 0.87
CA LYS A 219 4.38 20.05 1.54
C LYS A 219 4.88 19.55 2.89
N LEU A 220 4.11 18.71 3.57
CA LEU A 220 4.37 18.30 4.95
C LEU A 220 4.19 16.78 5.08
N ASP A 221 4.95 16.19 6.00
CA ASP A 221 4.74 14.82 6.46
C ASP A 221 3.97 14.83 7.76
N LEU A 222 2.96 13.95 7.86
CA LEU A 222 2.16 13.82 9.06
C LEU A 222 2.80 12.80 10.02
N PRO A 223 2.85 13.10 11.32
CA PRO A 223 3.52 12.22 12.30
C PRO A 223 2.73 10.96 12.63
N PHE A 224 1.46 10.87 12.23
CA PHE A 224 0.58 9.72 12.45
C PHE A 224 -0.52 9.67 11.39
N GLY A 225 -1.19 8.51 11.30
CA GLY A 225 -2.35 8.32 10.42
C GLY A 225 -3.01 6.97 10.67
N LEU A 226 -4.18 6.76 10.09
CA LEU A 226 -4.83 5.44 10.04
C LEU A 226 -4.02 4.48 9.13
N SER A 227 -3.29 5.05 8.17
CA SER A 227 -2.24 4.38 7.41
C SER A 227 -0.90 5.07 7.63
N VAL A 228 0.19 4.34 7.44
CA VAL A 228 1.58 4.81 7.47
C VAL A 228 2.27 4.42 6.17
N ILE A 229 3.03 5.36 5.60
CA ILE A 229 3.71 5.20 4.32
C ILE A 229 5.20 5.42 4.53
N ALA A 230 6.03 4.58 3.91
CA ALA A 230 7.48 4.79 3.81
C ALA A 230 7.94 4.54 2.37
N ILE A 231 8.80 5.42 1.88
CA ILE A 231 9.44 5.31 0.57
C ILE A 231 10.95 5.22 0.81
N GLY A 232 11.56 4.15 0.31
CA GLY A 232 12.99 3.93 0.32
C GLY A 232 13.55 3.89 -1.09
N ARG A 233 14.82 4.26 -1.25
CA ARG A 233 15.58 4.16 -2.51
C ARG A 233 16.70 3.18 -2.32
N LYS A 234 16.91 2.27 -3.28
CA LYS A 234 18.09 1.42 -3.28
C LYS A 234 19.31 2.26 -3.66
N PRO A 235 20.40 2.23 -2.89
CA PRO A 235 21.66 2.91 -3.27
C PRO A 235 22.15 2.49 -4.66
N MET A 236 22.91 3.40 -5.31
CA MET A 236 23.54 3.12 -6.62
C MET A 236 24.68 2.12 -6.47
#